data_d1294ccd3a1bd0bd4629187825de360f
#
_entry.id   d1294ccd3a1bd0bd4629187825de360f
#
_cell.length_a   1.000
_cell.length_b   1.000
_cell.length_c   1.000
_cell.angle_alpha   90.00
_cell.angle_beta   90.00
_cell.angle_gamma   90.00
#
_symmetry.space_group_name_H-M   'P 1'
#
loop_
_entity.id
_entity.type
_entity.pdbx_description
1 polymer ?
#
loop_
_entity_poly.entity_id
_entity_poly.type
_entity_poly.pdbx_seq_one_letter_code
_entity_poly.pdbx_strand_id
1 'polypeptide(L)'
;TIGVSNPGATQGCTGGVVYHSEQAEKEIEAAFPTIDVVLSTASAATAQVSALEDLSASRKLDALVILPFTSEELTGPVEQIKQKGTFISVVDRGLTDPAVQDLYVAGDNMAVGANTAHWLVDKLGGEGQIVVLRGIPTVIDDERIKGFSDVIAKSNIKILDIQYANWNQDEAFKLMQDYLAKYPKIDAVWANDDDMLLGVLEAVDNAGRKDIKYALGGNGMKQVIEMVKEKNERTPISTPYPPSMIKSAIYMTAAQFNGQAPVRGSFLLGAPLITPDNADQFYFPDSPF
;
A
#
# COMPACT_ATOMS: atom_id res chain seq x y z
N THR A 1 -5.15 23.36 -13.69
CA THR A 1 -5.55 21.94 -13.79
C THR A 1 -4.65 21.07 -12.90
N ILE A 2 -5.24 20.17 -12.13
CA ILE A 2 -4.57 19.12 -11.37
C ILE A 2 -4.80 17.81 -12.12
N GLY A 3 -3.73 17.19 -12.63
CA GLY A 3 -3.77 15.82 -13.16
C GLY A 3 -3.69 14.82 -12.01
N VAL A 4 -4.50 13.75 -12.04
CA VAL A 4 -4.42 12.64 -11.10
C VAL A 4 -4.22 11.36 -11.89
N SER A 5 -3.12 10.64 -11.61
CA SER A 5 -2.75 9.43 -12.34
C SER A 5 -2.55 8.25 -11.39
N ASN A 6 -3.33 7.20 -11.57
CA ASN A 6 -3.35 6.02 -10.71
C ASN A 6 -3.26 4.71 -11.50
N PRO A 7 -2.79 3.61 -10.89
CA PRO A 7 -3.12 2.28 -11.38
C PRO A 7 -4.64 2.08 -11.42
N GLY A 8 -5.11 1.28 -12.38
CA GLY A 8 -6.50 0.86 -12.44
C GLY A 8 -6.89 -0.06 -11.28
N ALA A 9 -8.19 -0.28 -11.09
CA ALA A 9 -8.74 -1.11 -10.02
C ALA A 9 -8.48 -2.61 -10.29
N THR A 10 -7.26 -3.08 -10.03
CA THR A 10 -6.83 -4.48 -10.24
C THR A 10 -6.75 -5.32 -8.97
N GLN A 11 -6.83 -4.68 -7.81
CA GLN A 11 -6.80 -5.28 -6.46
C GLN A 11 -7.56 -4.38 -5.50
N GLY A 12 -7.84 -4.85 -4.27
CA GLY A 12 -8.65 -4.12 -3.30
C GLY A 12 -8.16 -2.70 -3.04
N CYS A 13 -6.86 -2.54 -2.73
CA CYS A 13 -6.28 -1.23 -2.45
C CYS A 13 -6.39 -0.26 -3.64
N THR A 14 -6.03 -0.68 -4.86
CA THR A 14 -6.13 0.20 -6.05
C THR A 14 -7.57 0.53 -6.42
N GLY A 15 -8.52 -0.39 -6.18
CA GLY A 15 -9.95 -0.11 -6.28
C GLY A 15 -10.40 1.00 -5.33
N GLY A 16 -9.96 0.94 -4.08
CA GLY A 16 -10.17 1.99 -3.09
C GLY A 16 -9.54 3.34 -3.50
N VAL A 17 -8.33 3.31 -4.06
CA VAL A 17 -7.64 4.53 -4.56
C VAL A 17 -8.45 5.19 -5.68
N VAL A 18 -8.93 4.44 -6.67
CA VAL A 18 -9.76 4.98 -7.76
C VAL A 18 -11.04 5.60 -7.20
N TYR A 19 -11.76 4.88 -6.33
CA TYR A 19 -12.95 5.39 -5.66
C TYR A 19 -12.71 6.73 -4.94
N HIS A 20 -11.67 6.81 -4.11
CA HIS A 20 -11.36 8.03 -3.37
C HIS A 20 -10.85 9.18 -4.26
N SER A 21 -10.24 8.88 -5.41
CA SER A 21 -9.86 9.88 -6.41
C SER A 21 -11.09 10.52 -7.04
N GLU A 22 -12.08 9.71 -7.44
CA GLU A 22 -13.34 10.19 -8.01
C GLU A 22 -14.16 11.02 -7.00
N GLN A 23 -14.12 10.66 -5.72
CA GLN A 23 -14.74 11.47 -4.67
C GLN A 23 -14.03 12.82 -4.51
N ALA A 24 -12.69 12.81 -4.47
CA ALA A 24 -11.90 14.03 -4.33
C ALA A 24 -12.10 14.99 -5.52
N GLU A 25 -12.15 14.48 -6.76
CA GLU A 25 -12.45 15.27 -7.96
C GLU A 25 -13.74 16.07 -7.76
N LYS A 26 -14.85 15.39 -7.49
CA LYS A 26 -16.16 16.01 -7.29
C LYS A 26 -16.18 17.05 -6.17
N GLU A 27 -15.56 16.72 -5.04
CA GLU A 27 -15.54 17.58 -3.86
C GLU A 27 -14.66 18.83 -4.09
N ILE A 28 -13.49 18.67 -4.73
CA ILE A 28 -12.58 19.79 -5.02
C ILE A 28 -13.20 20.73 -6.04
N GLU A 29 -13.78 20.24 -7.14
CA GLU A 29 -14.40 21.07 -8.16
C GLU A 29 -15.63 21.83 -7.61
N ALA A 30 -16.40 21.18 -6.72
CA ALA A 30 -17.52 21.84 -6.05
C ALA A 30 -17.07 22.94 -5.06
N ALA A 31 -15.98 22.69 -4.31
CA ALA A 31 -15.46 23.64 -3.33
C ALA A 31 -14.64 24.78 -3.96
N PHE A 32 -13.96 24.51 -5.06
CA PHE A 32 -13.01 25.42 -5.73
C PHE A 32 -13.25 25.43 -7.25
N PRO A 33 -14.25 26.18 -7.75
CA PRO A 33 -14.66 26.17 -9.17
C PRO A 33 -13.57 26.61 -10.16
N THR A 34 -12.43 27.13 -9.69
CA THR A 34 -11.26 27.48 -10.51
C THR A 34 -10.26 26.34 -10.65
N ILE A 35 -10.46 25.24 -9.94
CA ILE A 35 -9.62 24.05 -9.99
C ILE A 35 -10.34 22.99 -10.83
N ASP A 36 -9.70 22.57 -11.91
CA ASP A 36 -10.12 21.46 -12.75
C ASP A 36 -9.26 20.23 -12.39
N VAL A 37 -9.90 19.12 -12.09
CA VAL A 37 -9.24 17.85 -11.75
C VAL A 37 -9.46 16.85 -12.88
N VAL A 38 -8.39 16.21 -13.34
CA VAL A 38 -8.46 15.27 -14.47
C VAL A 38 -7.89 13.93 -14.04
N LEU A 39 -8.76 12.92 -13.97
CA LEU A 39 -8.38 11.57 -13.58
C LEU A 39 -7.89 10.75 -14.77
N SER A 40 -6.86 9.95 -14.53
CA SER A 40 -6.32 8.96 -15.47
C SER A 40 -5.96 7.69 -14.73
N THR A 41 -6.37 6.54 -15.26
CA THR A 41 -6.02 5.23 -14.72
C THR A 41 -5.32 4.39 -15.77
N ALA A 42 -4.38 3.53 -15.34
CA ALA A 42 -3.58 2.70 -16.22
C ALA A 42 -3.54 1.23 -15.74
N SER A 43 -3.51 0.31 -16.69
CA SER A 43 -3.44 -1.12 -16.42
C SER A 43 -2.01 -1.69 -16.31
N ALA A 44 -1.00 -0.88 -16.64
CA ALA A 44 0.42 -1.23 -16.58
C ALA A 44 1.28 0.04 -16.47
N ALA A 45 2.54 -0.09 -16.06
CA ALA A 45 3.47 1.03 -15.98
C ALA A 45 3.67 1.73 -17.34
N THR A 46 3.86 0.98 -18.42
CA THR A 46 3.98 1.53 -19.78
C THR A 46 2.73 2.31 -20.23
N ALA A 47 1.53 1.83 -19.87
CA ALA A 47 0.29 2.52 -20.15
C ALA A 47 0.17 3.81 -19.32
N GLN A 48 0.67 3.81 -18.07
CA GLN A 48 0.70 5.01 -17.24
C GLN A 48 1.65 6.06 -17.80
N VAL A 49 2.83 5.66 -18.28
CA VAL A 49 3.78 6.56 -18.96
C VAL A 49 3.12 7.22 -20.16
N SER A 50 2.51 6.46 -21.08
CA SER A 50 1.83 7.00 -22.25
C SER A 50 0.68 7.96 -21.87
N ALA A 51 -0.11 7.61 -20.86
CA ALA A 51 -1.18 8.47 -20.37
C ALA A 51 -0.67 9.80 -19.77
N LEU A 52 0.48 9.79 -19.09
CA LEU A 52 1.15 11.00 -18.57
C LEU A 52 1.68 11.88 -19.70
N GLU A 53 2.26 11.29 -20.74
CA GLU A 53 2.72 12.02 -21.94
C GLU A 53 1.54 12.72 -22.62
N ASP A 54 0.45 11.99 -22.87
CA ASP A 54 -0.78 12.53 -23.47
C ASP A 54 -1.39 13.65 -22.62
N LEU A 55 -1.50 13.45 -21.32
CA LEU A 55 -2.04 14.42 -20.38
C LEU A 55 -1.19 15.70 -20.36
N SER A 56 0.14 15.59 -20.32
CA SER A 56 1.07 16.72 -20.29
C SER A 56 1.25 17.42 -21.63
N ALA A 57 0.89 16.76 -22.74
CA ALA A 57 0.89 17.35 -24.09
C ALA A 57 -0.43 18.07 -24.41
N SER A 58 -1.55 17.51 -23.95
CA SER A 58 -2.89 18.04 -24.25
C SER A 58 -3.30 19.23 -23.36
N ARG A 59 -2.69 19.37 -22.17
CA ARG A 59 -3.06 20.36 -21.15
C ARG A 59 -1.83 20.92 -20.43
N LYS A 60 -1.94 22.19 -20.02
CA LYS A 60 -1.01 22.74 -19.05
C LYS A 60 -1.39 22.21 -17.66
N LEU A 61 -0.56 21.37 -17.09
CA LEU A 61 -0.71 20.90 -15.72
C LEU A 61 -0.03 21.88 -14.76
N ASP A 62 -0.78 22.40 -13.80
CA ASP A 62 -0.23 23.16 -12.66
C ASP A 62 0.29 22.19 -11.60
N ALA A 63 -0.38 21.05 -11.43
CA ALA A 63 0.06 19.96 -10.56
C ALA A 63 -0.25 18.59 -11.16
N LEU A 64 0.54 17.60 -10.73
CA LEU A 64 0.31 16.18 -10.93
C LEU A 64 0.27 15.49 -9.57
N VAL A 65 -0.84 14.82 -9.26
CA VAL A 65 -0.94 13.86 -8.15
C VAL A 65 -0.82 12.47 -8.75
N ILE A 66 0.18 11.71 -8.35
CA ILE A 66 0.45 10.41 -8.94
C ILE A 66 0.66 9.33 -7.87
N LEU A 67 -0.02 8.18 -8.06
CA LEU A 67 0.38 6.90 -7.49
C LEU A 67 1.10 6.13 -8.60
N PRO A 68 2.45 5.99 -8.56
CA PRO A 68 3.17 5.29 -9.63
C PRO A 68 2.79 3.81 -9.70
N PHE A 69 2.68 3.26 -10.90
CA PHE A 69 2.50 1.81 -11.08
C PHE A 69 3.70 1.06 -10.52
N THR A 70 4.92 1.49 -10.90
CA THR A 70 6.19 1.10 -10.31
C THR A 70 7.05 2.34 -10.05
N SER A 71 7.92 2.29 -9.04
CA SER A 71 8.80 3.43 -8.69
C SER A 71 9.82 3.73 -9.79
N GLU A 72 10.46 2.72 -10.35
CA GLU A 72 11.55 2.87 -11.31
C GLU A 72 11.09 3.44 -12.65
N GLU A 73 10.05 2.81 -13.26
CA GLU A 73 9.59 3.17 -14.60
C GLU A 73 8.94 4.57 -14.66
N LEU A 74 8.34 5.02 -13.55
CA LEU A 74 7.63 6.30 -13.51
C LEU A 74 8.51 7.49 -13.09
N THR A 75 9.68 7.28 -12.49
CA THR A 75 10.53 8.39 -12.02
C THR A 75 10.93 9.32 -13.14
N GLY A 76 11.48 8.81 -14.25
CA GLY A 76 11.92 9.63 -15.39
C GLY A 76 10.79 10.43 -16.06
N PRO A 77 9.67 9.80 -16.43
CA PRO A 77 8.52 10.51 -17.00
C PRO A 77 7.96 11.62 -16.09
N VAL A 78 7.89 11.39 -14.77
CA VAL A 78 7.42 12.39 -13.81
C VAL A 78 8.42 13.54 -13.68
N GLU A 79 9.74 13.25 -13.69
CA GLU A 79 10.77 14.27 -13.70
C GLU A 79 10.66 15.19 -14.92
N GLN A 80 10.39 14.66 -16.11
CA GLN A 80 10.17 15.47 -17.31
C GLN A 80 8.97 16.40 -17.17
N ILE A 81 7.89 15.96 -16.51
CA ILE A 81 6.73 16.80 -16.21
C ILE A 81 7.09 17.90 -15.20
N LYS A 82 7.86 17.58 -14.15
CA LYS A 82 8.36 18.55 -13.18
C LYS A 82 9.21 19.64 -13.85
N GLN A 83 10.08 19.29 -14.79
CA GLN A 83 10.92 20.23 -15.52
C GLN A 83 10.11 21.27 -16.34
N LYS A 84 8.84 21.00 -16.64
CA LYS A 84 7.89 21.95 -17.25
C LYS A 84 7.28 22.92 -16.22
N GLY A 85 7.66 22.83 -14.94
CA GLY A 85 7.16 23.69 -13.86
C GLY A 85 5.91 23.14 -13.13
N THR A 86 5.52 21.91 -13.39
CA THR A 86 4.41 21.25 -12.73
C THR A 86 4.77 20.85 -11.29
N PHE A 87 3.89 21.13 -10.32
CA PHE A 87 4.03 20.67 -8.94
C PHE A 87 3.77 19.16 -8.85
N ILE A 88 4.67 18.40 -8.24
CA ILE A 88 4.58 16.94 -8.18
C ILE A 88 4.20 16.48 -6.78
N SER A 89 3.03 15.88 -6.67
CA SER A 89 2.52 15.21 -5.47
C SER A 89 2.49 13.70 -5.69
N VAL A 90 3.34 12.97 -4.97
CA VAL A 90 3.46 11.53 -5.09
C VAL A 90 2.75 10.85 -3.92
N VAL A 91 2.01 9.79 -4.21
CA VAL A 91 1.22 9.08 -3.22
C VAL A 91 1.65 7.63 -3.19
N ASP A 92 1.70 7.06 -1.97
CA ASP A 92 1.93 5.63 -1.72
C ASP A 92 3.31 5.18 -2.23
N ARG A 93 3.38 4.62 -3.43
CA ARG A 93 4.61 4.14 -4.05
C ARG A 93 5.48 5.33 -4.44
N GLY A 94 6.52 5.62 -3.65
CA GLY A 94 7.46 6.71 -3.93
C GLY A 94 8.17 6.56 -5.27
N LEU A 95 8.79 7.64 -5.72
CA LEU A 95 9.73 7.61 -6.84
C LEU A 95 11.12 7.19 -6.34
N THR A 96 11.95 6.64 -7.23
CA THR A 96 13.32 6.24 -6.89
C THR A 96 14.22 7.43 -6.58
N ASP A 97 13.90 8.61 -7.15
CA ASP A 97 14.51 9.88 -6.78
C ASP A 97 13.50 10.76 -6.01
N PRO A 98 13.63 10.90 -4.67
CA PRO A 98 12.76 11.74 -3.86
C PRO A 98 12.83 13.25 -4.19
N ALA A 99 13.90 13.72 -4.87
CA ALA A 99 14.01 15.14 -5.25
C ALA A 99 13.02 15.55 -6.35
N VAL A 100 12.44 14.57 -7.04
CA VAL A 100 11.40 14.81 -8.06
C VAL A 100 10.07 15.22 -7.41
N GLN A 101 9.79 14.75 -6.20
CA GLN A 101 8.51 15.02 -5.52
C GLN A 101 8.55 16.32 -4.71
N ASP A 102 7.53 17.16 -4.85
CA ASP A 102 7.33 18.36 -4.01
C ASP A 102 6.53 18.01 -2.75
N LEU A 103 5.59 17.09 -2.86
CA LEU A 103 4.77 16.52 -1.80
C LEU A 103 4.78 15.00 -1.90
N TYR A 104 4.96 14.32 -0.79
CA TYR A 104 4.84 12.88 -0.68
C TYR A 104 3.85 12.51 0.42
N VAL A 105 2.85 11.68 0.12
CA VAL A 105 1.84 11.22 1.07
C VAL A 105 1.77 9.70 1.02
N ALA A 106 2.13 9.03 2.11
CA ALA A 106 2.11 7.57 2.20
C ALA A 106 1.83 7.11 3.63
N GLY A 107 1.61 5.83 3.82
CA GLY A 107 1.69 5.21 5.15
C GLY A 107 3.15 5.08 5.59
N ASP A 108 3.37 4.95 6.91
CA ASP A 108 4.68 4.64 7.48
C ASP A 108 5.01 3.16 7.24
N ASN A 109 5.58 2.86 6.07
CA ASN A 109 5.89 1.50 5.65
C ASN A 109 6.96 0.84 6.54
N MET A 110 7.92 1.60 7.04
CA MET A 110 8.87 1.09 8.03
C MET A 110 8.16 0.61 9.29
N ALA A 111 7.20 1.42 9.79
CA ALA A 111 6.42 1.07 10.97
C ALA A 111 5.45 -0.09 10.70
N VAL A 112 4.84 -0.22 9.51
CA VAL A 112 4.04 -1.39 9.12
C VAL A 112 4.84 -2.68 9.33
N GLY A 113 6.04 -2.76 8.76
CA GLY A 113 6.90 -3.93 8.91
C GLY A 113 7.38 -4.13 10.35
N ALA A 114 7.90 -3.09 10.98
CA ALA A 114 8.47 -3.17 12.33
C ALA A 114 7.42 -3.54 13.40
N ASN A 115 6.24 -2.93 13.38
CA ASN A 115 5.18 -3.21 14.35
C ASN A 115 4.65 -4.64 14.22
N THR A 116 4.46 -5.12 12.99
CA THR A 116 4.08 -6.51 12.71
C THR A 116 5.15 -7.48 13.23
N ALA A 117 6.43 -7.19 12.97
CA ALA A 117 7.54 -8.03 13.42
C ALA A 117 7.68 -8.04 14.95
N HIS A 118 7.55 -6.90 15.62
CA HIS A 118 7.57 -6.82 17.08
C HIS A 118 6.48 -7.68 17.72
N TRP A 119 5.27 -7.57 17.18
CA TRP A 119 4.15 -8.40 17.63
C TRP A 119 4.44 -9.89 17.43
N LEU A 120 4.97 -10.26 16.25
CA LEU A 120 5.27 -11.65 15.92
C LEU A 120 6.38 -12.22 16.81
N VAL A 121 7.44 -11.45 17.06
CA VAL A 121 8.54 -11.83 17.98
C VAL A 121 7.99 -12.09 19.39
N ASP A 122 7.13 -11.20 19.90
CA ASP A 122 6.49 -11.37 21.21
C ASP A 122 5.64 -12.66 21.25
N LYS A 123 4.78 -12.88 20.25
CA LYS A 123 3.86 -14.02 20.23
C LYS A 123 4.51 -15.37 19.97
N LEU A 124 5.64 -15.41 19.28
CA LEU A 124 6.42 -16.62 19.07
C LEU A 124 7.47 -16.86 20.18
N GLY A 125 7.59 -15.93 21.14
CA GLY A 125 8.60 -16.04 22.20
C GLY A 125 10.03 -15.85 21.70
N GLY A 126 10.21 -15.12 20.61
CA GLY A 126 11.51 -14.79 20.02
C GLY A 126 12.14 -15.88 19.17
N GLU A 127 11.47 -17.02 18.92
CA GLU A 127 11.99 -18.12 18.10
C GLU A 127 10.90 -18.72 17.21
N GLY A 128 11.30 -19.31 16.08
CA GLY A 128 10.38 -19.94 15.14
C GLY A 128 10.87 -19.93 13.71
N GLN A 129 10.09 -20.50 12.82
CA GLN A 129 10.34 -20.57 11.37
C GLN A 129 9.19 -19.91 10.62
N ILE A 130 9.49 -18.91 9.82
CA ILE A 130 8.49 -18.14 9.11
C ILE A 130 8.80 -18.05 7.62
N VAL A 131 7.78 -17.80 6.83
CA VAL A 131 7.90 -17.41 5.41
C VAL A 131 7.30 -16.03 5.20
N VAL A 132 7.81 -15.33 4.18
CA VAL A 132 7.40 -13.95 3.88
C VAL A 132 7.04 -13.86 2.40
N LEU A 133 5.90 -13.22 2.11
CA LEU A 133 5.47 -12.89 0.76
C LEU A 133 5.59 -11.38 0.57
N ARG A 134 6.31 -10.97 -0.46
CA ARG A 134 6.52 -9.55 -0.84
C ARG A 134 5.48 -9.10 -1.86
N GLY A 135 5.30 -7.78 -1.93
CA GLY A 135 4.46 -7.13 -2.94
C GLY A 135 5.12 -7.02 -4.32
N ILE A 136 5.00 -5.84 -4.93
CA ILE A 136 5.68 -5.48 -6.18
C ILE A 136 7.00 -4.77 -5.84
N PRO A 137 8.07 -4.90 -6.64
CA PRO A 137 9.31 -4.16 -6.43
C PRO A 137 9.08 -2.63 -6.48
N THR A 138 8.96 -2.02 -5.31
CA THR A 138 8.72 -0.58 -5.11
C THR A 138 9.40 -0.12 -3.82
N VAL A 139 9.56 1.20 -3.69
CA VAL A 139 10.13 1.81 -2.48
C VAL A 139 9.39 1.36 -1.22
N ILE A 140 8.05 1.32 -1.25
CA ILE A 140 7.24 0.97 -0.07
C ILE A 140 7.37 -0.51 0.32
N ASP A 141 7.51 -1.42 -0.66
CA ASP A 141 7.76 -2.83 -0.38
C ASP A 141 9.12 -3.02 0.30
N ASP A 142 10.16 -2.37 -0.23
CA ASP A 142 11.50 -2.41 0.37
C ASP A 142 11.51 -1.83 1.79
N GLU A 143 10.81 -0.73 2.05
CA GLU A 143 10.66 -0.16 3.39
C GLU A 143 9.96 -1.10 4.36
N ARG A 144 8.84 -1.73 3.96
CA ARG A 144 8.13 -2.73 4.78
C ARG A 144 9.05 -3.90 5.14
N ILE A 145 9.71 -4.47 4.14
CA ILE A 145 10.64 -5.60 4.33
C ILE A 145 11.81 -5.19 5.22
N LYS A 146 12.36 -4.00 5.04
CA LYS A 146 13.44 -3.49 5.89
C LYS A 146 12.97 -3.35 7.34
N GLY A 147 11.84 -2.70 7.59
CA GLY A 147 11.27 -2.54 8.93
C GLY A 147 11.05 -3.88 9.64
N PHE A 148 10.48 -4.84 8.92
CA PHE A 148 10.26 -6.19 9.42
C PHE A 148 11.58 -6.93 9.72
N SER A 149 12.50 -6.95 8.77
CA SER A 149 13.75 -7.71 8.86
C SER A 149 14.68 -7.16 9.93
N ASP A 150 14.74 -5.84 10.13
CA ASP A 150 15.56 -5.18 11.17
C ASP A 150 15.14 -5.61 12.59
N VAL A 151 13.86 -5.93 12.78
CA VAL A 151 13.33 -6.46 14.06
C VAL A 151 13.58 -7.95 14.16
N ILE A 152 13.25 -8.73 13.15
CA ILE A 152 13.43 -10.20 13.13
C ILE A 152 14.89 -10.57 13.34
N ALA A 153 15.83 -9.83 12.76
CA ALA A 153 17.28 -10.07 12.90
C ALA A 153 17.80 -10.00 14.35
N LYS A 154 17.04 -9.40 15.27
CA LYS A 154 17.35 -9.31 16.71
C LYS A 154 16.75 -10.45 17.52
N SER A 155 16.14 -11.43 16.89
CA SER A 155 15.51 -12.60 17.49
C SER A 155 16.15 -13.90 16.98
N ASN A 156 15.64 -15.05 17.45
CA ASN A 156 16.00 -16.36 16.92
C ASN A 156 14.98 -16.88 15.88
N ILE A 157 14.11 -16.02 15.38
CA ILE A 157 13.18 -16.36 14.30
C ILE A 157 13.94 -16.47 12.99
N LYS A 158 13.70 -17.53 12.24
CA LYS A 158 14.33 -17.79 10.93
C LYS A 158 13.32 -17.54 9.82
N ILE A 159 13.65 -16.61 8.90
CA ILE A 159 12.95 -16.52 7.63
C ILE A 159 13.46 -17.65 6.73
N LEU A 160 12.58 -18.62 6.46
CA LEU A 160 12.90 -19.79 5.63
C LEU A 160 12.98 -19.42 4.14
N ASP A 161 12.08 -18.54 3.72
CA ASP A 161 12.01 -18.05 2.35
C ASP A 161 11.30 -16.70 2.28
N ILE A 162 11.62 -15.94 1.24
CA ILE A 162 11.02 -14.64 0.96
C ILE A 162 10.92 -14.45 -0.56
N GLN A 163 9.72 -14.31 -1.10
CA GLN A 163 9.46 -14.20 -2.53
C GLN A 163 8.38 -13.15 -2.82
N TYR A 164 8.35 -12.65 -4.06
CA TYR A 164 7.31 -11.75 -4.54
C TYR A 164 6.03 -12.52 -4.87
N ALA A 165 4.89 -11.97 -4.47
CA ALA A 165 3.55 -12.40 -4.85
C ALA A 165 2.70 -11.22 -5.35
N ASN A 166 3.36 -10.09 -5.66
CA ASN A 166 2.87 -8.95 -6.45
C ASN A 166 1.58 -8.29 -5.94
N TRP A 167 1.32 -8.36 -4.61
CA TRP A 167 0.04 -7.92 -4.00
C TRP A 167 -1.17 -8.55 -4.68
N ASN A 168 -1.03 -9.81 -5.08
CA ASN A 168 -2.05 -10.55 -5.79
C ASN A 168 -2.46 -11.82 -5.02
N GLN A 169 -3.75 -12.00 -4.80
CA GLN A 169 -4.30 -13.12 -4.03
C GLN A 169 -3.95 -14.48 -4.66
N ASP A 170 -4.12 -14.62 -5.99
CA ASP A 170 -3.89 -15.89 -6.70
C ASP A 170 -2.40 -16.27 -6.72
N GLU A 171 -1.53 -15.28 -6.88
CA GLU A 171 -0.07 -15.50 -6.84
C GLU A 171 0.38 -15.88 -5.43
N ALA A 172 -0.15 -15.21 -4.39
CA ALA A 172 0.11 -15.56 -3.01
C ALA A 172 -0.39 -16.95 -2.65
N PHE A 173 -1.57 -17.34 -3.16
CA PHE A 173 -2.08 -18.71 -3.00
C PHE A 173 -1.10 -19.74 -3.56
N LYS A 174 -0.65 -19.57 -4.80
CA LYS A 174 0.30 -20.48 -5.47
C LYS A 174 1.64 -20.54 -4.72
N LEU A 175 2.20 -19.37 -4.38
CA LEU A 175 3.47 -19.30 -3.66
C LEU A 175 3.37 -19.96 -2.28
N MET A 176 2.24 -19.78 -1.59
CA MET A 176 2.03 -20.43 -0.31
C MET A 176 1.91 -21.96 -0.44
N GLN A 177 1.27 -22.46 -1.52
CA GLN A 177 1.26 -23.91 -1.80
C GLN A 177 2.69 -24.46 -1.97
N ASP A 178 3.56 -23.73 -2.68
CA ASP A 178 4.98 -24.11 -2.84
C ASP A 178 5.71 -24.13 -1.49
N TYR A 179 5.49 -23.12 -0.64
CA TYR A 179 6.07 -23.10 0.70
C TYR A 179 5.57 -24.26 1.59
N LEU A 180 4.28 -24.58 1.52
CA LEU A 180 3.69 -25.69 2.28
C LEU A 180 4.25 -27.06 1.83
N ALA A 181 4.54 -27.21 0.54
CA ALA A 181 5.18 -28.42 0.01
C ALA A 181 6.67 -28.51 0.39
N LYS A 182 7.38 -27.38 0.38
CA LYS A 182 8.83 -27.30 0.61
C LYS A 182 9.21 -27.40 2.10
N TYR A 183 8.42 -26.79 2.97
CA TYR A 183 8.75 -26.66 4.38
C TYR A 183 7.79 -27.49 5.25
N PRO A 184 8.31 -28.53 5.96
CA PRO A 184 7.48 -29.39 6.80
C PRO A 184 6.94 -28.69 8.05
N LYS A 185 7.58 -27.57 8.46
CA LYS A 185 7.16 -26.75 9.59
C LYS A 185 7.29 -25.28 9.25
N ILE A 186 6.19 -24.54 9.46
CA ILE A 186 6.12 -23.08 9.37
C ILE A 186 5.31 -22.60 10.58
N ASP A 187 5.91 -21.78 11.45
CA ASP A 187 5.22 -21.27 12.65
C ASP A 187 4.33 -20.07 12.33
N ALA A 188 4.74 -19.22 11.38
CA ALA A 188 3.93 -18.09 10.93
C ALA A 188 4.26 -17.65 9.49
N VAL A 189 3.35 -16.89 8.93
CA VAL A 189 3.47 -16.25 7.60
C VAL A 189 3.23 -14.76 7.74
N TRP A 190 4.04 -13.94 7.08
CA TRP A 190 3.73 -12.54 6.84
C TRP A 190 3.56 -12.29 5.35
N ALA A 191 2.39 -11.86 4.95
CA ALA A 191 2.02 -11.67 3.55
C ALA A 191 2.17 -10.22 3.07
N ASN A 192 2.72 -9.31 3.86
CA ASN A 192 2.98 -7.90 3.55
C ASN A 192 1.74 -7.05 3.19
N ASP A 193 0.62 -7.66 2.79
CA ASP A 193 -0.68 -7.01 2.63
C ASP A 193 -1.86 -8.00 2.82
N ASP A 194 -3.08 -7.45 2.82
CA ASP A 194 -4.27 -8.23 3.10
C ASP A 194 -4.80 -8.99 1.87
N ASP A 195 -4.61 -8.50 0.64
CA ASP A 195 -4.98 -9.25 -0.58
C ASP A 195 -4.20 -10.58 -0.65
N MET A 196 -2.88 -10.52 -0.42
CA MET A 196 -2.05 -11.73 -0.38
C MET A 196 -2.37 -12.61 0.82
N LEU A 197 -2.71 -12.02 1.99
CA LEU A 197 -3.11 -12.78 3.17
C LEU A 197 -4.31 -13.69 2.87
N LEU A 198 -5.32 -13.22 2.14
CA LEU A 198 -6.47 -14.05 1.78
C LEU A 198 -6.06 -15.28 0.96
N GLY A 199 -5.14 -15.13 0.01
CA GLY A 199 -4.57 -16.25 -0.74
C GLY A 199 -3.76 -17.22 0.14
N VAL A 200 -2.98 -16.69 1.08
CA VAL A 200 -2.25 -17.51 2.07
C VAL A 200 -3.21 -18.34 2.93
N LEU A 201 -4.26 -17.71 3.47
CA LEU A 201 -5.24 -18.39 4.32
C LEU A 201 -5.94 -19.53 3.56
N GLU A 202 -6.35 -19.29 2.32
CA GLU A 202 -6.97 -20.30 1.47
C GLU A 202 -6.02 -21.49 1.21
N ALA A 203 -4.74 -21.23 0.90
CA ALA A 203 -3.75 -22.28 0.67
C ALA A 203 -3.51 -23.12 1.93
N VAL A 204 -3.40 -22.48 3.09
CA VAL A 204 -3.20 -23.15 4.39
C VAL A 204 -4.40 -24.04 4.75
N ASP A 205 -5.61 -23.53 4.54
CA ASP A 205 -6.85 -24.27 4.83
C ASP A 205 -7.03 -25.46 3.89
N ASN A 206 -6.77 -25.29 2.59
CA ASN A 206 -6.82 -26.38 1.60
C ASN A 206 -5.77 -27.48 1.91
N ALA A 207 -4.60 -27.12 2.41
CA ALA A 207 -3.57 -28.09 2.81
C ALA A 207 -3.84 -28.74 4.17
N GLY A 208 -4.80 -28.25 4.95
CA GLY A 208 -5.12 -28.76 6.28
C GLY A 208 -3.99 -28.63 7.31
N ARG A 209 -3.02 -27.71 7.07
CA ARG A 209 -1.85 -27.49 7.94
C ARG A 209 -2.29 -26.88 9.28
N LYS A 210 -1.72 -27.40 10.38
CA LYS A 210 -2.05 -26.98 11.76
C LYS A 210 -0.87 -26.37 12.51
N ASP A 211 0.31 -26.40 11.94
CA ASP A 211 1.54 -25.85 12.51
C ASP A 211 1.63 -24.32 12.40
N ILE A 212 0.93 -23.72 11.44
CA ILE A 212 0.93 -22.27 11.21
C ILE A 212 0.02 -21.59 12.23
N LYS A 213 0.65 -20.99 13.25
CA LYS A 213 -0.07 -20.31 14.33
C LYS A 213 -0.63 -18.97 13.89
N TYR A 214 0.16 -18.21 13.10
CA TYR A 214 -0.18 -16.87 12.67
C TYR A 214 0.02 -16.71 11.17
N ALA A 215 -0.95 -16.09 10.52
CA ALA A 215 -0.88 -15.57 9.17
C ALA A 215 -1.28 -14.10 9.23
N LEU A 216 -0.34 -13.21 8.91
CA LEU A 216 -0.48 -11.77 9.09
C LEU A 216 -0.42 -11.08 7.74
N GLY A 217 -1.28 -10.09 7.54
CA GLY A 217 -1.28 -9.20 6.40
C GLY A 217 -0.85 -7.78 6.77
N GLY A 218 -1.61 -6.84 6.32
CA GLY A 218 -1.50 -5.40 6.53
C GLY A 218 -2.39 -4.68 5.52
N ASN A 219 -2.59 -3.40 5.66
CA ASN A 219 -3.43 -2.47 4.90
C ASN A 219 -4.78 -2.18 5.54
N GLY A 220 -5.32 -3.05 6.39
CA GLY A 220 -6.61 -2.83 7.06
C GLY A 220 -7.80 -2.97 6.11
N MET A 221 -7.74 -3.97 5.22
CA MET A 221 -8.87 -4.35 4.37
C MET A 221 -10.08 -4.76 5.24
N LYS A 222 -11.27 -4.31 4.87
CA LYS A 222 -12.50 -4.53 5.65
C LYS A 222 -12.69 -5.98 6.10
N GLN A 223 -12.51 -6.95 5.20
CA GLN A 223 -12.64 -8.37 5.51
C GLN A 223 -11.63 -8.84 6.57
N VAL A 224 -10.39 -8.32 6.53
CA VAL A 224 -9.35 -8.67 7.51
C VAL A 224 -9.62 -7.97 8.84
N ILE A 225 -10.12 -6.73 8.83
CA ILE A 225 -10.56 -6.06 10.07
C ILE A 225 -11.73 -6.82 10.72
N GLU A 226 -12.66 -7.38 9.93
CA GLU A 226 -13.72 -8.25 10.46
C GLU A 226 -13.14 -9.48 11.16
N MET A 227 -12.15 -10.15 10.56
CA MET A 227 -11.45 -11.27 11.21
C MET A 227 -10.82 -10.86 12.56
N VAL A 228 -10.17 -9.69 12.60
CA VAL A 228 -9.56 -9.17 13.83
C VAL A 228 -10.64 -8.87 14.89
N LYS A 229 -11.75 -8.24 14.52
CA LYS A 229 -12.89 -7.97 15.41
C LYS A 229 -13.47 -9.27 16.00
N GLU A 230 -13.59 -10.31 15.18
CA GLU A 230 -14.07 -11.63 15.58
C GLU A 230 -13.05 -12.45 16.37
N LYS A 231 -11.88 -11.85 16.66
CA LYS A 231 -10.76 -12.47 17.39
C LYS A 231 -10.25 -13.76 16.71
N ASN A 232 -10.09 -13.71 15.40
CA ASN A 232 -9.53 -14.82 14.65
C ASN A 232 -8.14 -15.17 15.19
N GLU A 233 -7.94 -16.43 15.59
CA GLU A 233 -6.71 -16.88 16.25
C GLU A 233 -5.50 -16.84 15.32
N ARG A 234 -5.70 -17.05 14.01
CA ARG A 234 -4.61 -17.08 13.02
C ARG A 234 -4.28 -15.68 12.50
N THR A 235 -5.29 -14.79 12.41
CA THR A 235 -5.15 -13.40 11.94
C THR A 235 -5.65 -12.44 13.03
N PRO A 236 -4.92 -12.31 14.15
CA PRO A 236 -5.39 -11.55 15.33
C PRO A 236 -5.08 -10.06 15.24
N ILE A 237 -4.32 -9.62 14.27
CA ILE A 237 -3.94 -8.22 14.03
C ILE A 237 -3.90 -7.85 12.55
N SER A 238 -3.97 -6.56 12.27
CA SER A 238 -3.60 -5.95 11.00
C SER A 238 -2.88 -4.60 11.25
N THR A 239 -2.54 -3.87 10.19
CA THR A 239 -2.03 -2.49 10.25
C THR A 239 -2.80 -1.64 9.24
N PRO A 240 -3.12 -0.36 9.52
CA PRO A 240 -3.83 0.47 8.57
C PRO A 240 -2.89 0.95 7.44
N TYR A 241 -3.42 0.94 6.24
CA TYR A 241 -2.81 1.56 5.06
C TYR A 241 -3.92 2.03 4.11
N PRO A 242 -4.66 3.09 4.48
CA PRO A 242 -5.93 3.40 3.84
C PRO A 242 -5.75 3.96 2.42
N PRO A 243 -6.48 3.45 1.42
CA PRO A 243 -6.43 3.98 0.05
C PRO A 243 -6.91 5.44 -0.05
N SER A 244 -7.62 5.93 0.96
CA SER A 244 -8.03 7.34 1.07
C SER A 244 -6.85 8.33 1.21
N MET A 245 -5.61 7.86 1.35
CA MET A 245 -4.42 8.73 1.30
C MET A 245 -4.33 9.54 0.00
N ILE A 246 -4.82 8.99 -1.13
CA ILE A 246 -4.90 9.72 -2.40
C ILE A 246 -5.78 10.96 -2.29
N LYS A 247 -6.92 10.85 -1.61
CA LYS A 247 -7.82 11.97 -1.37
C LYS A 247 -7.12 13.07 -0.56
N SER A 248 -6.39 12.70 0.50
CA SER A 248 -5.57 13.63 1.29
C SER A 248 -4.55 14.37 0.42
N ALA A 249 -3.84 13.66 -0.46
CA ALA A 249 -2.87 14.27 -1.36
C ALA A 249 -3.52 15.24 -2.37
N ILE A 250 -4.68 14.90 -2.93
CA ILE A 250 -5.42 15.78 -3.84
C ILE A 250 -5.85 17.06 -3.11
N TYR A 251 -6.38 16.95 -1.89
CA TYR A 251 -6.76 18.11 -1.08
C TYR A 251 -5.56 18.99 -0.71
N MET A 252 -4.44 18.41 -0.29
CA MET A 252 -3.21 19.14 0.00
C MET A 252 -2.70 19.86 -1.26
N THR A 253 -2.74 19.20 -2.42
CA THR A 253 -2.36 19.79 -3.70
C THR A 253 -3.29 20.93 -4.07
N ALA A 254 -4.60 20.77 -3.91
CA ALA A 254 -5.56 21.86 -4.15
C ALA A 254 -5.32 23.05 -3.21
N ALA A 255 -5.00 22.80 -1.93
CA ALA A 255 -4.68 23.86 -0.97
C ALA A 255 -3.44 24.69 -1.38
N GLN A 256 -2.45 24.06 -2.02
CA GLN A 256 -1.29 24.74 -2.60
C GLN A 256 -1.70 25.80 -3.65
N PHE A 257 -2.73 25.52 -4.46
CA PHE A 257 -3.12 26.35 -5.61
C PHE A 257 -4.28 27.32 -5.35
N ASN A 258 -5.06 27.10 -4.30
CA ASN A 258 -6.13 28.03 -3.92
C ASN A 258 -5.67 29.13 -2.97
N GLY A 259 -4.37 29.21 -2.68
CA GLY A 259 -3.75 30.24 -1.84
C GLY A 259 -3.92 30.01 -0.33
N GLN A 260 -4.43 28.85 0.11
CA GLN A 260 -4.67 28.58 1.52
C GLN A 260 -3.37 28.27 2.27
N ALA A 261 -2.50 27.43 1.69
CA ALA A 261 -1.23 27.08 2.33
C ALA A 261 -0.19 26.58 1.33
N PRO A 262 1.08 26.96 1.43
CA PRO A 262 2.16 26.31 0.70
C PRO A 262 2.46 24.95 1.35
N VAL A 263 2.13 23.86 0.62
CA VAL A 263 2.33 22.49 1.12
C VAL A 263 3.52 21.85 0.41
N ARG A 264 4.51 21.39 1.19
CA ARG A 264 5.68 20.66 0.68
C ARG A 264 6.18 19.66 1.71
N GLY A 265 6.91 18.64 1.23
CA GLY A 265 7.57 17.66 2.08
C GLY A 265 6.84 16.33 2.16
N SER A 266 7.13 15.54 3.19
CA SER A 266 6.58 14.20 3.35
C SER A 266 5.58 14.15 4.51
N PHE A 267 4.42 13.55 4.26
CA PHE A 267 3.38 13.31 5.24
C PHE A 267 3.13 11.82 5.34
N LEU A 268 3.53 11.22 6.47
CA LEU A 268 3.35 9.80 6.72
C LEU A 268 2.13 9.56 7.62
N LEU A 269 1.26 8.67 7.18
CA LEU A 269 0.15 8.16 7.98
C LEU A 269 0.68 7.10 8.95
N GLY A 270 0.35 7.23 10.24
CA GLY A 270 0.79 6.26 11.24
C GLY A 270 0.27 4.85 10.97
N ALA A 271 1.05 3.85 11.37
CA ALA A 271 0.74 2.44 11.22
C ALA A 271 0.63 1.71 12.59
N PRO A 272 -0.32 2.09 13.46
CA PRO A 272 -0.54 1.37 14.71
C PRO A 272 -1.02 -0.05 14.42
N LEU A 273 -0.84 -0.98 15.36
CA LEU A 273 -1.48 -2.28 15.25
C LEU A 273 -3.00 -2.13 15.40
N ILE A 274 -3.73 -2.72 14.48
CA ILE A 274 -5.17 -2.96 14.62
C ILE A 274 -5.32 -4.27 15.39
N THR A 275 -6.01 -4.19 16.51
CA THR A 275 -6.26 -5.30 17.44
C THR A 275 -7.76 -5.40 17.70
N PRO A 276 -8.29 -6.47 18.33
CA PRO A 276 -9.70 -6.53 18.67
C PRO A 276 -10.21 -5.35 19.50
N ASP A 277 -9.32 -4.69 20.26
CA ASP A 277 -9.72 -3.60 21.16
C ASP A 277 -9.93 -2.26 20.43
N ASN A 278 -9.33 -2.08 19.23
CA ASN A 278 -9.42 -0.83 18.46
C ASN A 278 -9.92 -1.01 17.03
N ALA A 279 -10.22 -2.24 16.60
CA ALA A 279 -10.60 -2.55 15.22
C ALA A 279 -11.82 -1.77 14.72
N ASP A 280 -12.76 -1.43 15.61
CA ASP A 280 -13.94 -0.61 15.26
C ASP A 280 -13.56 0.80 14.75
N GLN A 281 -12.40 1.34 15.13
CA GLN A 281 -11.92 2.65 14.69
C GLN A 281 -11.44 2.62 13.22
N PHE A 282 -11.14 1.44 12.71
CA PHE A 282 -10.59 1.21 11.37
C PHE A 282 -11.59 0.51 10.44
N TYR A 283 -12.76 0.15 10.93
CA TYR A 283 -13.79 -0.54 10.17
C TYR A 283 -14.77 0.44 9.54
N PHE A 284 -14.75 0.53 8.22
CA PHE A 284 -15.63 1.41 7.43
C PHE A 284 -16.53 0.57 6.52
N PRO A 285 -17.77 0.24 6.95
CA PRO A 285 -18.64 -0.70 6.23
C PRO A 285 -19.00 -0.23 4.81
N ASP A 286 -19.05 1.07 4.58
CA ASP A 286 -19.38 1.67 3.28
C ASP A 286 -18.15 1.80 2.35
N SER A 287 -16.96 1.51 2.83
CA SER A 287 -15.74 1.52 2.02
C SER A 287 -15.72 0.32 1.06
N PRO A 288 -15.29 0.49 -0.21
CA PRO A 288 -15.05 -0.61 -1.12
C PRO A 288 -13.81 -1.44 -0.76
N PHE A 289 -13.02 -0.96 0.22
CA PHE A 289 -11.77 -1.55 0.66
C PHE A 289 -11.86 -1.99 2.12
#